data_7737d7ef8b2305ef36aad7f1cc992b88
#
_entry.id   7737d7ef8b2305ef36aad7f1cc992b88
#
_cell.length_a   1.000
_cell.length_b   1.000
_cell.length_c   1.000
_cell.angle_alpha   90.00
_cell.angle_beta   90.00
_cell.angle_gamma   90.00
#
_symmetry.space_group_name_H-M   'P 1'
#
loop_
_entity.id
_entity.type
_entity.pdbx_description
1 polymer ?
#
loop_
_entity_poly.entity_id
_entity_poly.type
_entity_poly.pdbx_seq_one_letter_code
_entity_poly.pdbx_strand_id
1 'polypeptide(L)'
;MDLPKALQARLKSLPDKPGVYLHKDAEGNVLYVGKAKSLRSRVRSYFNAEYSKTAKLRSMVSQVADVDYWLVDNPVEALALECNLIKRYRPKYNVMLRDDKNYPYIKISLDEDFPRVYRTRNYRKDGARYFGPYTSSKSLDETLKLLKRIFPYRSCNRPMADTPLDPSKPLNARTRPCLDFYIHRCVGPCIRACTKEEYAAVIDDVQLFLEGKHDDIRRGMEKRMLAAAAELKFEEAALMRDRVRAINRVLEKQRVVSTGMEDQDVIALARDKGDACVMLLTIRGGKVLGQQDYVMQGSQDETEAEILEKFIEQYYDSATNLPAAVLLHFPIEDPETVAEWLRQKRGRKVSVLSPQKGEKRRLIELAEKNARETLQTLKLKWLTDDQKVQAGLTELADYLELDRIPQRIECYDISNIQGKDSVGSMVVFVAGRPKNSEYRRFKIKTVTGADDYASMKEVLKRRFRRAAASEDDTSSWGRLPDLIIIDGGKGQLSAAIEALAEVGVDAIPVAGLAKEREELFLPGNPEPIVLPAISQGLYLVQRIRDEAHRFAITYHRNVRAKSSISSQLDEIPGIGARRKKDLLRRFGSVKGIRQAAVEDIAAVPGFSVKLAELLKEYLPDDVREPSLVG
;
A
#
# COMPACT_ATOMS: atom_id res chain seq x y z
N MET A 1 -30.62 16.96 21.01
CA MET A 1 -30.63 16.72 19.54
C MET A 1 -31.91 15.96 19.19
N ASP A 2 -32.71 16.50 18.28
CA ASP A 2 -33.83 15.75 17.72
C ASP A 2 -33.29 14.72 16.70
N LEU A 3 -33.16 13.49 17.14
CA LEU A 3 -32.70 12.40 16.29
C LEU A 3 -33.84 11.93 15.37
N PRO A 4 -33.56 11.50 14.13
CA PRO A 4 -34.56 10.91 13.25
C PRO A 4 -35.31 9.76 13.94
N LYS A 5 -36.63 9.68 13.76
CA LYS A 5 -37.45 8.65 14.41
C LYS A 5 -36.97 7.21 14.13
N ALA A 6 -36.48 6.96 12.92
CA ALA A 6 -35.90 5.66 12.54
C ALA A 6 -34.66 5.32 13.39
N LEU A 7 -33.74 6.29 13.55
CA LEU A 7 -32.54 6.11 14.37
C LEU A 7 -32.88 5.90 15.84
N GLN A 8 -33.88 6.64 16.38
CA GLN A 8 -34.36 6.44 17.74
C GLN A 8 -34.91 5.03 17.97
N ALA A 9 -35.70 4.49 17.02
CA ALA A 9 -36.20 3.11 17.07
C ALA A 9 -35.03 2.10 17.05
N ARG A 10 -34.04 2.34 16.18
CA ARG A 10 -32.85 1.49 16.07
C ARG A 10 -32.03 1.47 17.37
N LEU A 11 -31.80 2.64 17.98
CA LEU A 11 -31.11 2.75 19.26
C LEU A 11 -31.84 2.05 20.41
N LYS A 12 -33.18 2.01 20.38
CA LYS A 12 -33.99 1.28 21.37
C LYS A 12 -33.88 -0.25 21.21
N SER A 13 -33.74 -0.75 19.98
CA SER A 13 -33.69 -2.18 19.68
C SER A 13 -32.27 -2.81 19.84
N LEU A 14 -31.25 -2.02 20.15
CA LEU A 14 -29.89 -2.53 20.31
C LEU A 14 -29.80 -3.57 21.43
N PRO A 15 -29.16 -4.74 21.18
CA PRO A 15 -28.97 -5.77 22.18
C PRO A 15 -27.92 -5.39 23.22
N ASP A 16 -28.06 -5.93 24.42
CA ASP A 16 -27.07 -5.80 25.48
C ASP A 16 -26.11 -6.99 25.45
N LYS A 17 -25.32 -7.05 24.36
CA LYS A 17 -24.37 -8.11 24.06
C LYS A 17 -23.11 -7.52 23.43
N PRO A 18 -21.96 -8.24 23.50
CA PRO A 18 -20.75 -7.85 22.79
C PRO A 18 -20.95 -7.80 21.28
N GLY A 19 -20.28 -6.87 20.63
CA GLY A 19 -20.35 -6.76 19.18
C GLY A 19 -19.56 -5.59 18.61
N VAL A 20 -19.68 -5.43 17.30
CA VAL A 20 -19.12 -4.32 16.53
C VAL A 20 -20.24 -3.53 15.90
N TYR A 21 -20.20 -2.21 16.00
CA TYR A 21 -21.20 -1.30 15.43
C TYR A 21 -20.60 -0.40 14.37
N LEU A 22 -21.44 0.03 13.43
CA LEU A 22 -21.12 0.94 12.35
C LEU A 22 -22.09 2.10 12.36
N HIS A 23 -21.56 3.32 12.46
CA HIS A 23 -22.32 4.52 12.20
C HIS A 23 -22.32 4.83 10.70
N LYS A 24 -23.47 5.07 10.12
CA LYS A 24 -23.66 5.36 8.70
C LYS A 24 -24.31 6.70 8.47
N ASP A 25 -23.96 7.35 7.36
CA ASP A 25 -24.65 8.55 6.86
C ASP A 25 -25.96 8.20 6.12
N ALA A 26 -26.64 9.23 5.60
CA ALA A 26 -27.90 9.06 4.86
C ALA A 26 -27.72 8.32 3.53
N GLU A 27 -26.53 8.36 2.94
CA GLU A 27 -26.14 7.66 1.72
C GLU A 27 -25.68 6.22 1.97
N GLY A 28 -25.62 5.77 3.25
CA GLY A 28 -25.19 4.44 3.64
C GLY A 28 -23.67 4.25 3.75
N ASN A 29 -22.87 5.33 3.63
CA ASN A 29 -21.43 5.23 3.82
C ASN A 29 -21.09 5.07 5.30
N VAL A 30 -20.08 4.24 5.60
CA VAL A 30 -19.63 4.01 6.98
C VAL A 30 -18.77 5.18 7.45
N LEU A 31 -19.25 5.87 8.48
CA LEU A 31 -18.57 7.01 9.10
C LEU A 31 -17.59 6.57 10.19
N TYR A 32 -17.97 5.56 10.97
CA TYR A 32 -17.20 5.06 12.11
C TYR A 32 -17.49 3.59 12.37
N VAL A 33 -16.50 2.84 12.78
CA VAL A 33 -16.59 1.47 13.27
C VAL A 33 -16.02 1.41 14.67
N GLY A 34 -16.72 0.70 15.58
CA GLY A 34 -16.24 0.53 16.95
C GLY A 34 -16.72 -0.78 17.56
N LYS A 35 -15.94 -1.29 18.53
CA LYS A 35 -16.30 -2.47 19.34
C LYS A 35 -17.00 -2.07 20.62
N ALA A 36 -17.79 -2.96 21.19
CA ALA A 36 -18.46 -2.77 22.48
C ALA A 36 -18.59 -4.09 23.24
N LYS A 37 -18.41 -4.04 24.57
CA LYS A 37 -18.82 -5.12 25.48
C LYS A 37 -20.35 -5.18 25.61
N SER A 38 -21.02 -4.02 25.52
CA SER A 38 -22.46 -3.85 25.43
C SER A 38 -22.76 -2.85 24.31
N LEU A 39 -23.30 -3.34 23.19
CA LEU A 39 -23.69 -2.50 22.04
C LEU A 39 -24.67 -1.42 22.45
N ARG A 40 -25.68 -1.78 23.27
CA ARG A 40 -26.70 -0.84 23.75
C ARG A 40 -26.09 0.33 24.51
N SER A 41 -25.24 0.06 25.48
CA SER A 41 -24.62 1.08 26.31
C SER A 41 -23.68 1.95 25.49
N ARG A 42 -22.76 1.34 24.72
CA ARG A 42 -21.72 2.06 23.97
C ARG A 42 -22.29 2.92 22.85
N VAL A 43 -23.20 2.39 22.03
CA VAL A 43 -23.77 3.14 20.91
C VAL A 43 -24.62 4.31 21.41
N ARG A 44 -25.44 4.11 22.45
CA ARG A 44 -26.25 5.20 23.02
C ARG A 44 -25.40 6.31 23.64
N SER A 45 -24.23 5.99 24.17
CA SER A 45 -23.35 7.01 24.79
C SER A 45 -22.96 8.12 23.82
N TYR A 46 -22.79 7.84 22.52
CA TYR A 46 -22.47 8.85 21.51
C TYR A 46 -23.54 9.94 21.36
N PHE A 47 -24.80 9.62 21.64
CA PHE A 47 -25.93 10.54 21.49
C PHE A 47 -26.30 11.26 22.78
N ASN A 48 -25.56 11.03 23.90
CA ASN A 48 -25.72 11.75 25.14
C ASN A 48 -24.94 13.09 25.09
N ALA A 49 -25.53 14.14 25.69
CA ALA A 49 -24.95 15.49 25.67
C ALA A 49 -23.53 15.58 26.24
N GLU A 50 -23.18 14.71 27.19
CA GLU A 50 -21.82 14.67 27.80
C GLU A 50 -20.75 14.10 26.88
N TYR A 51 -21.13 13.23 25.93
CA TYR A 51 -20.17 12.56 25.05
C TYR A 51 -19.76 13.41 23.82
N SER A 52 -20.56 14.40 23.46
CA SER A 52 -20.31 15.27 22.31
C SER A 52 -19.32 16.43 22.59
N LYS A 53 -18.35 16.21 23.49
CA LYS A 53 -17.40 17.26 23.91
C LYS A 53 -16.44 17.70 22.81
N THR A 54 -16.06 16.81 21.89
CA THR A 54 -15.09 17.12 20.84
C THR A 54 -15.76 17.56 19.55
N ALA A 55 -15.09 18.43 18.76
CA ALA A 55 -15.60 18.89 17.49
C ALA A 55 -15.79 17.75 16.47
N LYS A 56 -14.88 16.78 16.50
CA LYS A 56 -14.91 15.57 15.64
C LYS A 56 -16.13 14.70 15.94
N LEU A 57 -16.40 14.41 17.23
CA LEU A 57 -17.55 13.60 17.64
C LEU A 57 -18.87 14.32 17.32
N ARG A 58 -18.97 15.63 17.56
CA ARG A 58 -20.15 16.41 17.16
C ARG A 58 -20.40 16.35 15.67
N SER A 59 -19.35 16.54 14.86
CA SER A 59 -19.43 16.43 13.40
C SER A 59 -19.79 15.03 12.92
N MET A 60 -19.31 14.00 13.59
CA MET A 60 -19.69 12.62 13.29
C MET A 60 -21.18 12.38 13.61
N VAL A 61 -21.57 12.66 14.85
CA VAL A 61 -22.94 12.38 15.34
C VAL A 61 -24.00 13.14 14.54
N SER A 62 -23.70 14.38 14.09
CA SER A 62 -24.63 15.14 13.23
C SER A 62 -24.86 14.53 11.84
N GLN A 63 -23.96 13.66 11.36
CA GLN A 63 -24.06 12.99 10.08
C GLN A 63 -24.62 11.58 10.19
N VAL A 64 -24.75 11.01 11.42
CA VAL A 64 -25.24 9.64 11.59
C VAL A 64 -26.75 9.58 11.31
N ALA A 65 -27.14 8.81 10.29
CA ALA A 65 -28.52 8.54 9.93
C ALA A 65 -28.96 7.13 10.34
N ASP A 66 -28.04 6.17 10.37
CA ASP A 66 -28.34 4.77 10.75
C ASP A 66 -27.16 4.11 11.48
N VAL A 67 -27.46 3.00 12.18
CA VAL A 67 -26.49 2.19 12.92
C VAL A 67 -26.69 0.72 12.62
N ASP A 68 -25.68 0.09 12.01
CA ASP A 68 -25.59 -1.35 11.87
C ASP A 68 -24.76 -1.98 12.99
N TYR A 69 -24.95 -3.27 13.25
CA TYR A 69 -24.13 -3.98 14.22
C TYR A 69 -24.02 -5.47 13.89
N TRP A 70 -22.93 -6.08 14.36
CA TRP A 70 -22.72 -7.53 14.39
C TRP A 70 -22.56 -7.98 15.84
N LEU A 71 -23.26 -9.06 16.20
CA LEU A 71 -23.05 -9.74 17.46
C LEU A 71 -21.85 -10.69 17.34
N VAL A 72 -21.10 -10.80 18.41
CA VAL A 72 -19.99 -11.75 18.56
C VAL A 72 -20.06 -12.43 19.91
N ASP A 73 -19.40 -13.58 20.03
CA ASP A 73 -19.50 -14.40 21.25
C ASP A 73 -18.58 -13.89 22.37
N ASN A 74 -17.48 -13.19 22.01
CA ASN A 74 -16.51 -12.71 22.98
C ASN A 74 -15.81 -11.41 22.53
N PRO A 75 -15.16 -10.68 23.48
CA PRO A 75 -14.46 -9.43 23.18
C PRO A 75 -13.29 -9.55 22.18
N VAL A 76 -12.63 -10.71 22.12
CA VAL A 76 -11.51 -10.95 21.18
C VAL A 76 -12.02 -11.01 19.75
N GLU A 77 -13.17 -11.65 19.53
CA GLU A 77 -13.84 -11.64 18.22
C GLU A 77 -14.29 -10.24 17.82
N ALA A 78 -14.82 -9.45 18.78
CA ALA A 78 -15.19 -8.06 18.53
C ALA A 78 -13.97 -7.25 18.04
N LEU A 79 -12.83 -7.41 18.69
CA LEU A 79 -11.59 -6.74 18.32
C LEU A 79 -11.12 -7.13 16.92
N ALA A 80 -11.08 -8.43 16.60
CA ALA A 80 -10.68 -8.92 15.28
C ALA A 80 -11.65 -8.46 14.17
N LEU A 81 -12.95 -8.46 14.44
CA LEU A 81 -13.97 -8.01 13.49
C LEU A 81 -13.89 -6.50 13.26
N GLU A 82 -13.69 -5.70 14.31
CA GLU A 82 -13.48 -4.25 14.21
C GLU A 82 -12.29 -3.92 13.31
N CYS A 83 -11.13 -4.56 13.53
CA CYS A 83 -9.94 -4.39 12.68
C CYS A 83 -10.25 -4.66 11.20
N ASN A 84 -10.95 -5.76 10.91
CA ASN A 84 -11.30 -6.14 9.54
C ASN A 84 -12.24 -5.12 8.89
N LEU A 85 -13.23 -4.62 9.63
CA LEU A 85 -14.21 -3.66 9.13
C LEU A 85 -13.57 -2.27 8.91
N ILE A 86 -12.68 -1.82 9.81
CA ILE A 86 -11.91 -0.59 9.63
C ILE A 86 -11.05 -0.67 8.36
N LYS A 87 -10.35 -1.78 8.12
CA LYS A 87 -9.57 -2.00 6.90
C LYS A 87 -10.43 -2.00 5.63
N ARG A 88 -11.62 -2.61 5.71
CA ARG A 88 -12.56 -2.73 4.58
C ARG A 88 -13.17 -1.39 4.19
N TYR A 89 -13.72 -0.67 5.18
CA TYR A 89 -14.50 0.54 4.93
C TYR A 89 -13.68 1.82 5.00
N ARG A 90 -12.56 1.83 5.71
CA ARG A 90 -11.70 3.02 5.95
C ARG A 90 -12.50 4.23 6.40
N PRO A 91 -13.23 4.13 7.51
CA PRO A 91 -14.16 5.16 7.92
C PRO A 91 -13.45 6.48 8.23
N LYS A 92 -14.10 7.58 7.87
CA LYS A 92 -13.53 8.95 8.00
C LYS A 92 -13.14 9.31 9.44
N TYR A 93 -13.88 8.81 10.42
CA TYR A 93 -13.74 9.20 11.84
C TYR A 93 -12.92 8.22 12.68
N ASN A 94 -12.49 7.09 12.15
CA ASN A 94 -11.58 6.19 12.87
C ASN A 94 -10.14 6.69 12.86
N VAL A 95 -9.42 6.38 13.94
CA VAL A 95 -7.95 6.53 13.97
C VAL A 95 -7.34 5.42 13.13
N MET A 96 -6.44 5.79 12.21
CA MET A 96 -5.82 4.84 11.29
C MET A 96 -4.33 5.06 11.16
N LEU A 97 -3.61 3.99 10.91
CA LEU A 97 -2.23 4.03 10.45
C LEU A 97 -2.17 4.70 9.06
N ARG A 98 -1.31 5.71 8.93
CA ARG A 98 -1.02 6.32 7.63
C ARG A 98 -0.29 5.30 6.76
N ASP A 99 -0.76 5.15 5.51
CA ASP A 99 -0.11 4.31 4.47
C ASP A 99 0.01 2.80 4.78
N ASP A 100 -0.88 2.23 5.62
CA ASP A 100 -0.88 0.81 6.01
C ASP A 100 -0.85 -0.21 4.86
N LYS A 101 -1.37 0.15 3.68
CA LYS A 101 -1.43 -0.72 2.49
C LYS A 101 -0.10 -0.88 1.76
N ASN A 102 0.91 -0.07 2.06
CA ASN A 102 2.13 0.05 1.27
C ASN A 102 3.39 -0.43 1.98
N TYR A 103 3.29 -0.93 3.21
CA TYR A 103 4.46 -1.43 3.92
C TYR A 103 5.06 -2.67 3.24
N PRO A 104 6.36 -2.66 2.95
CA PRO A 104 7.03 -3.80 2.37
C PRO A 104 7.39 -4.86 3.44
N TYR A 105 7.48 -6.10 2.97
CA TYR A 105 7.89 -7.28 3.73
C TYR A 105 9.09 -7.94 3.06
N ILE A 106 9.89 -8.66 3.85
CA ILE A 106 10.81 -9.68 3.34
C ILE A 106 10.00 -10.98 3.25
N LYS A 107 9.93 -11.57 2.06
CA LYS A 107 9.27 -12.85 1.81
C LYS A 107 10.31 -13.93 1.56
N ILE A 108 10.11 -15.10 2.20
CA ILE A 108 10.82 -16.35 1.93
C ILE A 108 9.80 -17.33 1.33
N SER A 109 9.97 -17.72 0.06
CA SER A 109 9.05 -18.61 -0.67
C SER A 109 9.33 -20.07 -0.32
N LEU A 110 8.75 -20.55 0.79
CA LEU A 110 8.97 -21.94 1.27
C LEU A 110 8.26 -23.00 0.43
N ASP A 111 7.41 -22.60 -0.49
CA ASP A 111 6.73 -23.42 -1.50
C ASP A 111 7.62 -23.87 -2.65
N GLU A 112 8.84 -23.31 -2.76
CA GLU A 112 9.84 -23.68 -3.77
C GLU A 112 10.89 -24.62 -3.18
N ASP A 113 11.37 -25.59 -3.98
CA ASP A 113 12.48 -26.48 -3.57
C ASP A 113 13.75 -25.73 -3.16
N PHE A 114 13.97 -24.58 -3.78
CA PHE A 114 15.03 -23.62 -3.43
C PHE A 114 14.39 -22.27 -3.14
N PRO A 115 13.99 -22.00 -1.89
CA PRO A 115 13.30 -20.78 -1.51
C PRO A 115 14.05 -19.51 -1.90
N ARG A 116 13.31 -18.49 -2.36
CA ARG A 116 13.84 -17.15 -2.63
C ARG A 116 13.62 -16.24 -1.43
N VAL A 117 14.53 -15.29 -1.25
CA VAL A 117 14.36 -14.21 -0.28
C VAL A 117 14.32 -12.89 -1.04
N TYR A 118 13.20 -12.18 -0.95
CA TYR A 118 12.98 -10.95 -1.71
C TYR A 118 11.95 -10.02 -1.04
N ARG A 119 11.92 -8.78 -1.50
CA ARG A 119 10.97 -7.77 -1.06
C ARG A 119 9.62 -7.95 -1.73
N THR A 120 8.54 -7.84 -0.96
CA THR A 120 7.17 -7.79 -1.47
C THR A 120 6.34 -6.77 -0.68
N ARG A 121 5.30 -6.21 -1.31
CA ARG A 121 4.26 -5.44 -0.63
C ARG A 121 2.95 -6.22 -0.51
N ASN A 122 2.87 -7.37 -1.14
CA ASN A 122 1.69 -8.22 -1.13
C ASN A 122 1.87 -9.33 -0.09
N TYR A 123 1.26 -9.14 1.07
CA TYR A 123 1.12 -10.22 2.04
C TYR A 123 0.02 -11.19 1.57
N ARG A 124 0.31 -12.48 1.56
CA ARG A 124 -0.65 -13.56 1.23
C ARG A 124 -0.47 -14.72 2.19
N LYS A 125 -1.56 -15.43 2.48
CA LYS A 125 -1.52 -16.70 3.20
C LYS A 125 -1.23 -17.83 2.19
N ASP A 126 0.01 -17.92 1.72
CA ASP A 126 0.45 -18.83 0.66
C ASP A 126 1.51 -19.82 1.13
N GLY A 127 1.62 -20.04 2.45
CA GLY A 127 2.63 -20.94 3.03
C GLY A 127 4.05 -20.34 3.07
N ALA A 128 4.30 -19.22 2.42
CA ALA A 128 5.56 -18.51 2.50
C ALA A 128 5.74 -17.83 3.87
N ARG A 129 6.97 -17.58 4.25
CA ARG A 129 7.28 -16.85 5.48
C ARG A 129 7.52 -15.39 5.18
N TYR A 130 6.87 -14.51 5.95
CA TYR A 130 6.97 -13.06 5.81
C TYR A 130 7.57 -12.45 7.07
N PHE A 131 8.42 -11.44 6.90
CA PHE A 131 9.00 -10.66 7.99
C PHE A 131 8.71 -9.18 7.74
N GLY A 132 8.21 -8.48 8.75
CA GLY A 132 7.75 -7.10 8.66
C GLY A 132 6.39 -6.92 9.37
N PRO A 133 5.66 -5.81 9.10
CA PRO A 133 5.90 -4.79 8.07
C PRO A 133 7.08 -3.85 8.35
N TYR A 134 7.77 -3.37 7.31
CA TYR A 134 8.81 -2.34 7.42
C TYR A 134 8.25 -0.98 7.01
N THR A 135 8.55 0.09 7.75
CA THR A 135 8.09 1.45 7.43
C THR A 135 8.85 2.09 6.27
N SER A 136 10.11 1.69 6.05
CA SER A 136 10.98 2.24 5.03
C SER A 136 11.47 1.17 4.07
N SER A 137 11.23 1.37 2.76
CA SER A 137 11.82 0.54 1.71
C SER A 137 13.33 0.59 1.74
N LYS A 138 13.93 1.74 2.10
CA LYS A 138 15.39 1.90 2.20
C LYS A 138 15.98 1.01 3.30
N SER A 139 15.39 1.03 4.49
CA SER A 139 15.88 0.21 5.61
C SER A 139 15.69 -1.28 5.33
N LEU A 140 14.62 -1.68 4.65
CA LEU A 140 14.42 -3.06 4.19
C LEU A 140 15.48 -3.46 3.16
N ASP A 141 15.76 -2.60 2.17
CA ASP A 141 16.79 -2.87 1.16
C ASP A 141 18.19 -2.96 1.78
N GLU A 142 18.50 -2.15 2.81
CA GLU A 142 19.73 -2.25 3.59
C GLU A 142 19.80 -3.60 4.35
N THR A 143 18.70 -4.04 4.94
CA THR A 143 18.61 -5.35 5.58
C THR A 143 18.83 -6.49 4.57
N LEU A 144 18.20 -6.44 3.40
CA LEU A 144 18.40 -7.44 2.35
C LEU A 144 19.84 -7.45 1.82
N LYS A 145 20.47 -6.27 1.65
CA LYS A 145 21.89 -6.17 1.27
C LYS A 145 22.80 -6.80 2.32
N LEU A 146 22.51 -6.58 3.60
CA LEU A 146 23.26 -7.17 4.70
C LEU A 146 23.09 -8.69 4.72
N LEU A 147 21.85 -9.19 4.65
CA LEU A 147 21.55 -10.63 4.57
C LEU A 147 22.28 -11.30 3.39
N LYS A 148 22.23 -10.68 2.21
CA LYS A 148 22.88 -11.20 1.00
C LYS A 148 24.42 -11.26 1.09
N ARG A 149 25.00 -10.46 1.96
CA ARG A 149 26.46 -10.45 2.22
C ARG A 149 26.88 -11.54 3.21
N ILE A 150 25.99 -11.91 4.14
CA ILE A 150 26.25 -12.92 5.16
C ILE A 150 25.82 -14.31 4.67
N PHE A 151 24.65 -14.41 4.05
CA PHE A 151 24.03 -15.66 3.62
C PHE A 151 23.91 -15.69 2.09
N PRO A 152 24.46 -16.73 1.43
CA PRO A 152 24.47 -16.81 -0.02
C PRO A 152 23.18 -17.43 -0.60
N TYR A 153 22.03 -16.81 -0.34
CA TYR A 153 20.73 -17.25 -0.84
C TYR A 153 20.43 -16.71 -2.25
N ARG A 154 19.45 -17.30 -2.94
CA ARG A 154 18.95 -16.77 -4.21
C ARG A 154 17.83 -15.75 -4.00
N SER A 155 17.83 -14.69 -4.81
CA SER A 155 16.77 -13.69 -4.88
C SER A 155 16.10 -13.63 -6.26
N CYS A 156 16.66 -14.31 -7.27
CA CYS A 156 16.24 -14.25 -8.68
C CYS A 156 15.15 -15.28 -9.03
N ASN A 157 14.49 -15.08 -10.19
CA ASN A 157 13.49 -15.99 -10.76
C ASN A 157 14.07 -16.98 -11.76
N ARG A 158 15.39 -17.19 -11.74
CA ARG A 158 16.05 -18.05 -12.72
C ARG A 158 15.50 -19.47 -12.63
N PRO A 159 15.17 -20.13 -13.78
CA PRO A 159 14.73 -21.52 -13.76
C PRO A 159 15.86 -22.42 -13.26
N MET A 160 15.51 -23.54 -12.64
CA MET A 160 16.48 -24.54 -12.21
C MET A 160 16.98 -25.34 -13.41
N ALA A 161 18.24 -25.72 -13.40
CA ALA A 161 18.78 -26.63 -14.40
C ALA A 161 18.27 -28.06 -14.14
N ASP A 162 17.99 -28.81 -15.21
CA ASP A 162 17.52 -30.19 -15.11
C ASP A 162 18.64 -31.14 -14.68
N THR A 163 19.90 -30.78 -15.02
CA THR A 163 21.10 -31.57 -14.69
C THR A 163 22.19 -30.67 -14.09
N PRO A 164 23.12 -31.21 -13.27
CA PRO A 164 24.31 -30.50 -12.81
C PRO A 164 25.13 -29.93 -13.98
N LEU A 165 25.93 -28.90 -13.69
CA LEU A 165 26.90 -28.39 -14.67
C LEU A 165 27.87 -29.50 -15.08
N ASP A 166 27.96 -29.71 -16.39
CA ASP A 166 28.98 -30.58 -16.98
C ASP A 166 30.18 -29.70 -17.37
N PRO A 167 31.35 -29.86 -16.72
CA PRO A 167 32.52 -29.02 -17.01
C PRO A 167 33.03 -29.14 -18.45
N SER A 168 32.69 -30.24 -19.15
CA SER A 168 33.11 -30.48 -20.54
C SER A 168 32.25 -29.77 -21.58
N LYS A 169 31.08 -29.23 -21.20
CA LYS A 169 30.15 -28.58 -22.12
C LYS A 169 30.25 -27.08 -22.05
N PRO A 170 30.14 -26.38 -23.19
CA PRO A 170 30.14 -24.93 -23.21
C PRO A 170 28.93 -24.37 -22.44
N LEU A 171 29.17 -23.33 -21.62
CA LEU A 171 28.15 -22.64 -20.83
C LEU A 171 27.20 -21.89 -21.77
N ASN A 172 25.92 -22.23 -21.71
CA ASN A 172 24.85 -21.50 -22.41
C ASN A 172 24.13 -20.53 -21.45
N ALA A 173 23.13 -19.77 -21.95
CA ALA A 173 22.40 -18.79 -21.15
C ALA A 173 21.68 -19.39 -19.93
N ARG A 174 21.35 -20.70 -19.94
CA ARG A 174 20.71 -21.41 -18.81
C ARG A 174 21.71 -21.97 -17.82
N THR A 175 22.89 -22.38 -18.27
CA THR A 175 23.92 -23.03 -17.44
C THR A 175 25.01 -22.06 -16.96
N ARG A 176 25.12 -20.88 -17.55
CA ARG A 176 26.11 -19.85 -17.12
C ARG A 176 25.78 -19.32 -15.72
N PRO A 177 26.70 -19.43 -14.74
CA PRO A 177 26.51 -18.81 -13.42
C PRO A 177 26.30 -17.31 -13.51
N CYS A 178 25.51 -16.72 -12.59
CA CYS A 178 25.34 -15.29 -12.49
C CYS A 178 26.43 -14.64 -11.63
N LEU A 179 26.51 -13.32 -11.63
CA LEU A 179 27.51 -12.59 -10.85
C LEU A 179 27.46 -12.94 -9.36
N ASP A 180 26.25 -13.07 -8.78
CA ASP A 180 26.07 -13.41 -7.37
C ASP A 180 26.74 -14.75 -6.98
N PHE A 181 26.83 -15.71 -7.89
CA PHE A 181 27.56 -16.94 -7.69
C PHE A 181 29.07 -16.70 -7.58
N TYR A 182 29.62 -15.98 -8.55
CA TYR A 182 31.08 -15.70 -8.59
C TYR A 182 31.57 -14.85 -7.43
N ILE A 183 30.73 -13.96 -6.89
CA ILE A 183 31.06 -13.13 -5.73
C ILE A 183 30.58 -13.73 -4.40
N HIS A 184 30.29 -15.04 -4.38
CA HIS A 184 29.87 -15.82 -3.22
C HIS A 184 28.63 -15.29 -2.47
N ARG A 185 27.71 -14.62 -3.19
CA ARG A 185 26.43 -14.14 -2.68
C ARG A 185 25.25 -15.06 -2.98
N CYS A 186 25.51 -16.17 -3.69
CA CYS A 186 24.55 -17.22 -3.96
C CYS A 186 25.30 -18.54 -4.14
N VAL A 187 24.81 -19.63 -3.53
CA VAL A 187 25.41 -20.96 -3.68
C VAL A 187 25.08 -21.66 -5.01
N GLY A 188 24.33 -21.00 -5.91
CA GLY A 188 24.08 -21.46 -7.26
C GLY A 188 23.09 -22.61 -7.44
N PRO A 189 21.94 -22.65 -6.74
CA PRO A 189 20.97 -23.76 -6.90
C PRO A 189 20.43 -23.87 -8.32
N CYS A 190 20.36 -22.76 -9.06
CA CYS A 190 19.87 -22.75 -10.45
C CYS A 190 20.79 -23.48 -11.44
N ILE A 191 22.04 -23.72 -11.08
CA ILE A 191 23.04 -24.48 -11.83
C ILE A 191 23.41 -25.80 -11.14
N ARG A 192 22.67 -26.16 -10.10
CA ARG A 192 22.92 -27.34 -9.24
C ARG A 192 24.33 -27.40 -8.65
N ALA A 193 24.88 -26.25 -8.28
CA ALA A 193 26.15 -26.16 -7.57
C ALA A 193 26.04 -26.47 -6.08
N CYS A 194 24.85 -26.70 -5.55
CA CYS A 194 24.57 -27.15 -4.19
C CYS A 194 23.40 -28.12 -4.17
N THR A 195 23.31 -28.94 -3.13
CA THR A 195 22.16 -29.81 -2.87
C THR A 195 21.00 -29.05 -2.26
N LYS A 196 19.82 -29.69 -2.20
CA LYS A 196 18.63 -29.12 -1.57
C LYS A 196 18.82 -28.91 -0.06
N GLU A 197 19.50 -29.87 0.59
CA GLU A 197 19.80 -29.86 2.01
C GLU A 197 20.79 -28.76 2.38
N GLU A 198 21.85 -28.60 1.59
CA GLU A 198 22.82 -27.50 1.77
C GLU A 198 22.16 -26.14 1.60
N TYR A 199 21.26 -26.01 0.63
CA TYR A 199 20.53 -24.77 0.41
C TYR A 199 19.52 -24.51 1.53
N ALA A 200 18.80 -25.53 2.01
CA ALA A 200 17.86 -25.41 3.12
C ALA A 200 18.55 -24.87 4.38
N ALA A 201 19.76 -25.34 4.69
CA ALA A 201 20.54 -24.83 5.83
C ALA A 201 20.86 -23.32 5.71
N VAL A 202 21.07 -22.80 4.48
CA VAL A 202 21.26 -21.37 4.25
C VAL A 202 19.96 -20.60 4.54
N ILE A 203 18.83 -21.14 4.14
CA ILE A 203 17.52 -20.51 4.37
C ILE A 203 17.15 -20.53 5.86
N ASP A 204 17.46 -21.61 6.57
CA ASP A 204 17.28 -21.71 8.03
C ASP A 204 18.10 -20.65 8.76
N ASP A 205 19.37 -20.48 8.38
CA ASP A 205 20.21 -19.40 8.93
C ASP A 205 19.62 -18.01 8.66
N VAL A 206 19.05 -17.75 7.47
CA VAL A 206 18.37 -16.49 7.14
C VAL A 206 17.14 -16.29 8.02
N GLN A 207 16.34 -17.35 8.24
CA GLN A 207 15.16 -17.28 9.11
C GLN A 207 15.55 -16.96 10.56
N LEU A 208 16.53 -17.69 11.10
CA LEU A 208 17.06 -17.45 12.45
C LEU A 208 17.57 -16.00 12.61
N PHE A 209 18.23 -15.47 11.59
CA PHE A 209 18.71 -14.07 11.61
C PHE A 209 17.56 -13.07 11.69
N LEU A 210 16.53 -13.25 10.84
CA LEU A 210 15.34 -12.38 10.83
C LEU A 210 14.48 -12.55 12.09
N GLU A 211 14.59 -13.69 12.79
CA GLU A 211 14.00 -13.92 14.11
C GLU A 211 14.84 -13.34 15.27
N GLY A 212 16.05 -12.84 14.99
CA GLY A 212 16.95 -12.31 16.00
C GLY A 212 17.76 -13.34 16.79
N LYS A 213 17.74 -14.61 16.41
CA LYS A 213 18.48 -15.70 17.05
C LYS A 213 19.95 -15.75 16.60
N HIS A 214 20.62 -14.62 16.73
CA HIS A 214 21.97 -14.43 16.18
C HIS A 214 23.02 -15.29 16.87
N ASP A 215 22.89 -15.58 18.18
CA ASP A 215 23.82 -16.41 18.91
C ASP A 215 23.75 -17.89 18.48
N ASP A 216 22.57 -18.37 18.09
CA ASP A 216 22.41 -19.74 17.55
C ASP A 216 23.10 -19.88 16.21
N ILE A 217 22.93 -18.86 15.32
CA ILE A 217 23.62 -18.83 14.02
C ILE A 217 25.13 -18.80 14.21
N ARG A 218 25.62 -17.92 15.11
CA ARG A 218 27.05 -17.80 15.38
C ARG A 218 27.65 -19.14 15.83
N ARG A 219 27.03 -19.80 16.81
CA ARG A 219 27.46 -21.13 17.30
C ARG A 219 27.43 -22.18 16.19
N GLY A 220 26.37 -22.20 15.38
CA GLY A 220 26.24 -23.11 14.24
C GLY A 220 27.33 -22.88 13.18
N MET A 221 27.62 -21.62 12.83
CA MET A 221 28.69 -21.29 11.89
C MET A 221 30.09 -21.56 12.44
N GLU A 222 30.37 -21.29 13.72
CA GLU A 222 31.62 -21.62 14.37
C GLU A 222 31.88 -23.15 14.37
N LYS A 223 30.83 -23.94 14.63
CA LYS A 223 30.93 -25.41 14.54
C LYS A 223 31.26 -25.90 13.12
N ARG A 224 30.56 -25.33 12.10
CA ARG A 224 30.84 -25.64 10.68
C ARG A 224 32.26 -25.23 10.26
N MET A 225 32.71 -24.05 10.72
CA MET A 225 34.05 -23.54 10.48
C MET A 225 35.13 -24.50 11.02
N LEU A 226 34.96 -24.96 12.26
CA LEU A 226 35.91 -25.91 12.88
C LEU A 226 35.91 -27.28 12.18
N ALA A 227 34.74 -27.77 11.77
CA ALA A 227 34.62 -29.02 11.00
C ALA A 227 35.32 -28.90 9.64
N ALA A 228 35.11 -27.83 8.89
CA ALA A 228 35.78 -27.58 7.62
C ALA A 228 37.32 -27.48 7.79
N ALA A 229 37.78 -26.84 8.87
CA ALA A 229 39.22 -26.75 9.18
C ALA A 229 39.82 -28.15 9.52
N ALA A 230 39.07 -29.00 10.25
CA ALA A 230 39.49 -30.37 10.55
C ALA A 230 39.59 -31.27 9.30
N GLU A 231 38.73 -30.98 8.29
CA GLU A 231 38.79 -31.65 6.99
C GLU A 231 39.78 -31.00 6.01
N LEU A 232 40.64 -30.09 6.48
CA LEU A 232 41.62 -29.31 5.69
C LEU A 232 40.99 -28.45 4.56
N LYS A 233 39.72 -28.15 4.63
CA LYS A 233 38.99 -27.26 3.70
C LYS A 233 39.14 -25.78 4.12
N PHE A 234 40.37 -25.27 4.03
CA PHE A 234 40.75 -23.99 4.60
C PHE A 234 40.01 -22.79 3.96
N GLU A 235 39.70 -22.83 2.66
CA GLU A 235 38.95 -21.76 1.99
C GLU A 235 37.51 -21.69 2.52
N GLU A 236 36.85 -22.83 2.73
CA GLU A 236 35.53 -22.93 3.32
C GLU A 236 35.52 -22.41 4.77
N ALA A 237 36.51 -22.85 5.57
CA ALA A 237 36.69 -22.38 6.94
C ALA A 237 36.92 -20.86 7.00
N ALA A 238 37.72 -20.28 6.07
CA ALA A 238 37.95 -18.85 5.99
C ALA A 238 36.66 -18.09 5.63
N LEU A 239 35.85 -18.61 4.71
CA LEU A 239 34.56 -18.05 4.35
C LEU A 239 33.59 -18.02 5.54
N MET A 240 33.52 -19.12 6.31
CA MET A 240 32.68 -19.19 7.52
C MET A 240 33.17 -18.22 8.60
N ARG A 241 34.49 -18.12 8.82
CA ARG A 241 35.08 -17.13 9.73
C ARG A 241 34.68 -15.71 9.38
N ASP A 242 34.71 -15.36 8.09
CA ASP A 242 34.39 -14.01 7.65
C ASP A 242 32.90 -13.69 7.78
N ARG A 243 32.02 -14.70 7.62
CA ARG A 243 30.58 -14.59 7.94
C ARG A 243 30.34 -14.38 9.43
N VAL A 244 31.00 -15.16 10.30
CA VAL A 244 30.94 -14.97 11.76
C VAL A 244 31.39 -13.55 12.15
N ARG A 245 32.48 -13.07 11.57
CA ARG A 245 32.95 -11.68 11.79
C ARG A 245 31.91 -10.64 11.30
N ALA A 246 31.22 -10.90 10.21
CA ALA A 246 30.18 -9.99 9.71
C ALA A 246 28.97 -9.97 10.66
N ILE A 247 28.56 -11.11 11.20
CA ILE A 247 27.49 -11.21 12.21
C ILE A 247 27.91 -10.45 13.48
N ASN A 248 29.11 -10.70 14.00
CA ASN A 248 29.61 -10.04 15.21
C ASN A 248 29.63 -8.51 15.05
N ARG A 249 30.07 -7.97 13.90
CA ARG A 249 30.02 -6.53 13.60
C ARG A 249 28.61 -5.94 13.62
N VAL A 250 27.59 -6.73 13.22
CA VAL A 250 26.18 -6.33 13.31
C VAL A 250 25.75 -6.30 14.77
N LEU A 251 26.12 -7.32 15.53
CA LEU A 251 25.80 -7.44 16.95
C LEU A 251 26.47 -6.37 17.82
N GLU A 252 27.71 -5.99 17.50
CA GLU A 252 28.45 -4.91 18.20
C GLU A 252 27.81 -3.53 18.00
N LYS A 253 27.20 -3.28 16.82
CA LYS A 253 26.47 -2.03 16.56
C LYS A 253 25.10 -1.99 17.25
N GLN A 254 24.55 -3.13 17.64
CA GLN A 254 23.28 -3.21 18.35
C GLN A 254 23.53 -2.97 19.84
N ARG A 255 23.00 -1.89 20.38
CA ARG A 255 23.07 -1.62 21.84
C ARG A 255 22.38 -2.76 22.59
N VAL A 256 23.09 -3.42 23.49
CA VAL A 256 22.49 -4.27 24.52
C VAL A 256 21.69 -3.35 25.43
N VAL A 257 20.39 -3.48 25.47
CA VAL A 257 19.48 -2.54 26.12
C VAL A 257 18.70 -3.21 27.25
N SER A 258 18.75 -4.56 27.33
CA SER A 258 18.12 -5.32 28.39
C SER A 258 19.01 -6.50 28.83
N THR A 259 19.10 -6.71 30.14
CA THR A 259 19.77 -7.86 30.75
C THR A 259 18.92 -9.14 30.63
N GLY A 260 17.61 -9.01 30.38
CA GLY A 260 16.70 -10.12 30.13
C GLY A 260 16.76 -10.57 28.65
N MET A 261 16.82 -11.88 28.41
CA MET A 261 16.81 -12.47 27.05
C MET A 261 15.39 -12.55 26.45
N GLU A 262 14.40 -11.84 26.99
CA GLU A 262 13.03 -11.90 26.52
C GLU A 262 12.83 -11.12 25.22
N ASP A 263 12.03 -11.68 24.33
CA ASP A 263 11.55 -11.00 23.13
C ASP A 263 10.46 -9.99 23.50
N GLN A 264 10.70 -8.71 23.26
CA GLN A 264 9.81 -7.62 23.65
C GLN A 264 9.66 -6.62 22.52
N ASP A 265 8.47 -6.06 22.40
CA ASP A 265 8.21 -4.87 21.57
C ASP A 265 7.89 -3.70 22.52
N VAL A 266 8.56 -2.57 22.32
CA VAL A 266 8.35 -1.36 23.10
C VAL A 266 7.65 -0.35 22.22
N ILE A 267 6.48 0.11 22.66
CA ILE A 267 5.62 1.01 21.89
C ILE A 267 5.45 2.29 22.70
N ALA A 268 5.95 3.39 22.15
CA ALA A 268 5.83 4.71 22.73
C ALA A 268 5.19 5.70 21.78
N LEU A 269 4.47 6.65 22.31
CA LEU A 269 3.72 7.66 21.59
C LEU A 269 4.28 9.04 21.89
N ALA A 270 4.50 9.84 20.85
CA ALA A 270 4.65 11.27 20.93
C ALA A 270 3.48 11.97 20.23
N ARG A 271 2.97 13.04 20.85
CA ARG A 271 1.84 13.80 20.35
C ARG A 271 2.14 15.30 20.37
N ASP A 272 1.70 16.01 19.34
CA ASP A 272 1.75 17.46 19.28
C ASP A 272 0.66 18.01 18.35
N LYS A 273 -0.24 18.86 18.90
CA LYS A 273 -1.31 19.59 18.17
C LYS A 273 -2.16 18.72 17.22
N GLY A 274 -2.48 17.48 17.62
CA GLY A 274 -3.32 16.58 16.84
C GLY A 274 -2.58 15.60 15.95
N ASP A 275 -1.28 15.77 15.74
CA ASP A 275 -0.43 14.78 15.10
C ASP A 275 0.12 13.80 16.15
N ALA A 276 0.14 12.53 15.82
CA ALA A 276 0.67 11.48 16.69
C ALA A 276 1.65 10.59 15.93
N CYS A 277 2.81 10.35 16.55
CA CYS A 277 3.83 9.44 16.06
C CYS A 277 4.06 8.33 17.08
N VAL A 278 3.86 7.09 16.66
CA VAL A 278 4.14 5.90 17.46
C VAL A 278 5.50 5.35 17.07
N MET A 279 6.36 5.16 18.06
CA MET A 279 7.67 4.50 17.91
C MET A 279 7.56 3.07 18.39
N LEU A 280 7.96 2.14 17.54
CA LEU A 280 8.09 0.73 17.85
C LEU A 280 9.57 0.34 17.89
N LEU A 281 10.05 -0.12 19.03
CA LEU A 281 11.36 -0.77 19.16
C LEU A 281 11.16 -2.29 19.28
N THR A 282 11.73 -3.02 18.36
CA THR A 282 11.72 -4.50 18.37
C THR A 282 12.96 -5.01 19.08
N ILE A 283 12.79 -5.65 20.23
CA ILE A 283 13.86 -6.24 21.04
C ILE A 283 13.77 -7.76 20.96
N ARG A 284 14.86 -8.42 20.59
CA ARG A 284 14.96 -9.88 20.56
C ARG A 284 16.27 -10.29 21.21
N GLY A 285 16.19 -11.27 22.12
CA GLY A 285 17.37 -11.71 22.89
C GLY A 285 18.08 -10.57 23.62
N GLY A 286 17.34 -9.58 24.17
CA GLY A 286 17.89 -8.43 24.87
C GLY A 286 18.55 -7.35 23.99
N LYS A 287 18.51 -7.48 22.67
CA LYS A 287 19.12 -6.54 21.71
C LYS A 287 18.05 -5.85 20.87
N VAL A 288 18.22 -4.55 20.59
CA VAL A 288 17.33 -3.81 19.69
C VAL A 288 17.64 -4.23 18.25
N LEU A 289 16.70 -4.96 17.63
CA LEU A 289 16.80 -5.37 16.23
C LEU A 289 16.31 -4.31 15.26
N GLY A 290 15.29 -3.55 15.66
CA GLY A 290 14.66 -2.59 14.78
C GLY A 290 14.03 -1.43 15.54
N GLN A 291 13.96 -0.31 14.84
CA GLN A 291 13.24 0.89 15.25
C GLN A 291 12.38 1.33 14.07
N GLN A 292 11.09 1.53 14.32
CA GLN A 292 10.13 1.91 13.30
C GLN A 292 9.21 2.99 13.84
N ASP A 293 8.92 3.98 13.00
CA ASP A 293 8.02 5.09 13.30
C ASP A 293 6.74 4.99 12.47
N TYR A 294 5.62 5.29 13.12
CA TYR A 294 4.30 5.22 12.51
C TYR A 294 3.52 6.51 12.79
N VAL A 295 2.95 7.10 11.76
CA VAL A 295 2.08 8.27 11.90
C VAL A 295 0.63 7.82 12.00
N MET A 296 -0.07 8.29 13.04
CA MET A 296 -1.50 8.02 13.26
C MET A 296 -2.33 9.20 12.73
N GLN A 297 -3.28 8.91 11.84
CA GLN A 297 -4.23 9.90 11.31
C GLN A 297 -5.54 9.87 12.10
N GLY A 298 -6.18 11.03 12.24
CA GLY A 298 -7.46 11.15 12.93
C GLY A 298 -7.35 11.12 14.46
N SER A 299 -6.14 11.33 15.02
CA SER A 299 -5.84 11.21 16.45
C SER A 299 -6.08 12.50 17.26
N GLN A 300 -6.68 13.53 16.65
CA GLN A 300 -6.77 14.88 17.26
C GLN A 300 -7.51 14.91 18.60
N ASP A 301 -8.60 14.17 18.70
CA ASP A 301 -9.51 14.18 19.87
C ASP A 301 -9.44 12.90 20.72
N GLU A 302 -8.58 11.96 20.34
CA GLU A 302 -8.42 10.68 21.03
C GLU A 302 -7.41 10.79 22.19
N THR A 303 -7.55 9.97 23.21
CA THR A 303 -6.57 9.85 24.29
C THR A 303 -5.32 9.08 23.83
N GLU A 304 -4.23 9.23 24.56
CA GLU A 304 -2.99 8.47 24.30
C GLU A 304 -3.22 6.95 24.38
N ALA A 305 -4.08 6.52 25.30
CA ALA A 305 -4.46 5.12 25.48
C ALA A 305 -5.19 4.57 24.26
N GLU A 306 -6.19 5.30 23.75
CA GLU A 306 -6.96 4.93 22.57
C GLU A 306 -6.07 4.87 21.31
N ILE A 307 -5.17 5.84 21.13
CA ILE A 307 -4.23 5.84 19.99
C ILE A 307 -3.33 4.61 20.02
N LEU A 308 -2.77 4.26 21.20
CA LEU A 308 -1.93 3.08 21.36
C LEU A 308 -2.71 1.78 21.13
N GLU A 309 -3.94 1.68 21.64
CA GLU A 309 -4.79 0.52 21.42
C GLU A 309 -5.08 0.32 19.93
N LYS A 310 -5.47 1.38 19.20
CA LYS A 310 -5.71 1.33 17.75
C LYS A 310 -4.44 1.03 16.96
N PHE A 311 -3.27 1.51 17.41
CA PHE A 311 -2.00 1.14 16.82
C PHE A 311 -1.72 -0.36 16.97
N ILE A 312 -1.85 -0.90 18.18
CA ILE A 312 -1.61 -2.32 18.49
C ILE A 312 -2.53 -3.20 17.62
N GLU A 313 -3.81 -2.89 17.57
CA GLU A 313 -4.80 -3.61 16.78
C GLU A 313 -4.40 -3.67 15.29
N GLN A 314 -4.08 -2.51 14.68
CA GLN A 314 -3.78 -2.42 13.25
C GLN A 314 -2.40 -3.00 12.91
N TYR A 315 -1.40 -2.77 13.74
CA TYR A 315 -0.05 -3.27 13.54
C TYR A 315 0.01 -4.80 13.66
N TYR A 316 -0.42 -5.34 14.79
CA TYR A 316 -0.33 -6.79 15.03
C TYR A 316 -1.34 -7.61 14.22
N ASP A 317 -2.34 -6.97 13.61
CA ASP A 317 -3.18 -7.70 12.66
C ASP A 317 -2.39 -8.15 11.42
N SER A 318 -1.40 -7.39 10.99
CA SER A 318 -0.54 -7.68 9.84
C SER A 318 0.86 -8.18 10.22
N ALA A 319 1.28 -8.05 11.48
CA ALA A 319 2.60 -8.48 11.93
C ALA A 319 2.72 -10.01 11.95
N THR A 320 3.86 -10.49 11.51
CA THR A 320 4.15 -11.93 11.35
C THR A 320 4.97 -12.52 12.50
N ASN A 321 5.66 -11.67 13.27
CA ASN A 321 6.50 -12.09 14.39
C ASN A 321 6.08 -11.36 15.67
N LEU A 322 5.34 -12.06 16.55
CA LEU A 322 4.80 -11.52 17.77
C LEU A 322 5.76 -11.77 18.96
N PRO A 323 6.01 -10.76 19.81
CA PRO A 323 6.90 -10.87 20.98
C PRO A 323 6.26 -11.65 22.14
N ALA A 324 7.05 -11.93 23.17
CA ALA A 324 6.56 -12.48 24.44
C ALA A 324 5.92 -11.38 25.32
N ALA A 325 6.37 -10.13 25.17
CA ALA A 325 5.84 -9.00 25.89
C ALA A 325 5.73 -7.77 24.99
N VAL A 326 4.67 -6.99 25.18
CA VAL A 326 4.46 -5.67 24.60
C VAL A 326 4.49 -4.65 25.73
N LEU A 327 5.45 -3.72 25.69
CA LEU A 327 5.63 -2.66 26.67
C LEU A 327 5.05 -1.37 26.13
N LEU A 328 4.15 -0.75 26.87
CA LEU A 328 3.39 0.44 26.45
C LEU A 328 3.77 1.68 27.27
N HIS A 329 3.84 2.81 26.57
CA HIS A 329 4.08 4.12 27.22
C HIS A 329 2.92 4.52 28.12
N PHE A 330 1.67 4.28 27.70
CA PHE A 330 0.45 4.52 28.48
C PHE A 330 -0.33 3.22 28.65
N PRO A 331 -1.05 3.05 29.77
CA PRO A 331 -1.97 1.92 29.93
C PRO A 331 -3.14 2.06 28.96
N ILE A 332 -3.54 0.96 28.35
CA ILE A 332 -4.73 0.88 27.51
C ILE A 332 -5.95 0.42 28.33
N GLU A 333 -7.16 0.60 27.81
CA GLU A 333 -8.39 0.32 28.55
C GLU A 333 -8.57 -1.17 28.87
N ASP A 334 -8.25 -2.05 27.91
CA ASP A 334 -8.47 -3.51 28.04
C ASP A 334 -7.22 -4.33 27.65
N PRO A 335 -6.16 -4.28 28.47
CA PRO A 335 -4.90 -4.98 28.16
C PRO A 335 -5.07 -6.51 28.14
N GLU A 336 -6.05 -7.05 28.87
CA GLU A 336 -6.29 -8.50 28.97
C GLU A 336 -6.88 -9.05 27.66
N THR A 337 -7.88 -8.37 27.09
CA THR A 337 -8.46 -8.75 25.78
C THR A 337 -7.40 -8.66 24.66
N VAL A 338 -6.57 -7.61 24.67
CA VAL A 338 -5.48 -7.46 23.70
C VAL A 338 -4.43 -8.56 23.88
N ALA A 339 -4.05 -8.88 25.11
CA ALA A 339 -3.08 -9.94 25.40
C ALA A 339 -3.62 -11.33 24.95
N GLU A 340 -4.90 -11.61 25.18
CA GLU A 340 -5.55 -12.84 24.75
C GLU A 340 -5.61 -12.95 23.22
N TRP A 341 -5.97 -11.87 22.54
CA TRP A 341 -5.94 -11.80 21.08
C TRP A 341 -4.55 -12.06 20.50
N LEU A 342 -3.52 -11.45 21.09
CA LEU A 342 -2.13 -11.68 20.69
C LEU A 342 -1.67 -13.11 21.02
N ARG A 343 -2.14 -13.70 22.14
CA ARG A 343 -1.89 -15.10 22.49
C ARG A 343 -2.43 -16.05 21.44
N GLN A 344 -3.68 -15.85 20.99
CA GLN A 344 -4.30 -16.67 19.94
C GLN A 344 -3.51 -16.59 18.63
N LYS A 345 -3.05 -15.40 18.24
CA LYS A 345 -2.23 -15.21 17.03
C LYS A 345 -0.83 -15.84 17.15
N ARG A 346 -0.20 -15.72 18.31
CA ARG A 346 1.16 -16.24 18.56
C ARG A 346 1.20 -17.75 18.83
N GLY A 347 0.11 -18.31 19.35
CA GLY A 347 0.04 -19.67 19.87
C GLY A 347 0.72 -19.86 21.24
N ARG A 348 1.21 -18.78 21.87
CA ARG A 348 1.89 -18.78 23.18
C ARG A 348 1.53 -17.51 23.93
N LYS A 349 1.73 -17.51 25.26
CA LYS A 349 1.43 -16.37 26.14
C LYS A 349 2.11 -15.08 25.64
N VAL A 350 1.36 -13.99 25.63
CA VAL A 350 1.85 -12.62 25.41
C VAL A 350 1.41 -11.77 26.59
N SER A 351 2.32 -10.93 27.10
CA SER A 351 2.02 -9.99 28.17
C SER A 351 1.96 -8.57 27.60
N VAL A 352 0.93 -7.81 27.96
CA VAL A 352 0.80 -6.38 27.61
C VAL A 352 0.96 -5.59 28.90
N LEU A 353 2.00 -4.76 29.02
CA LEU A 353 2.42 -4.13 30.25
C LEU A 353 2.72 -2.65 30.04
N SER A 354 2.44 -1.82 31.06
CA SER A 354 2.83 -0.40 31.13
C SER A 354 3.72 -0.15 32.35
N PRO A 355 5.01 -0.54 32.29
CA PRO A 355 5.93 -0.47 33.42
C PRO A 355 6.21 0.99 33.83
N GLN A 356 6.19 1.24 35.14
CA GLN A 356 6.43 2.57 35.74
C GLN A 356 7.84 2.73 36.29
N LYS A 357 8.60 1.63 36.49
CA LYS A 357 9.94 1.62 37.10
C LYS A 357 10.85 0.59 36.46
N GLY A 358 12.15 0.74 36.69
CA GLY A 358 13.16 -0.24 36.30
C GLY A 358 13.59 -0.16 34.83
N GLU A 359 14.24 -1.23 34.37
CA GLU A 359 14.82 -1.32 33.02
C GLU A 359 13.77 -1.19 31.91
N LYS A 360 12.62 -1.83 32.06
CA LYS A 360 11.52 -1.77 31.09
C LYS A 360 10.97 -0.33 30.92
N ARG A 361 10.96 0.47 31.98
CA ARG A 361 10.58 1.89 31.90
C ARG A 361 11.63 2.71 31.13
N ARG A 362 12.92 2.46 31.33
CA ARG A 362 13.99 3.12 30.56
C ARG A 362 13.90 2.87 29.06
N LEU A 363 13.46 1.64 28.67
CA LEU A 363 13.20 1.30 27.27
C LEU A 363 12.07 2.14 26.68
N ILE A 364 11.00 2.33 27.45
CA ILE A 364 9.87 3.17 27.03
C ILE A 364 10.32 4.63 26.89
N GLU A 365 11.09 5.17 27.82
CA GLU A 365 11.64 6.53 27.76
C GLU A 365 12.55 6.74 26.54
N LEU A 366 13.36 5.73 26.19
CA LEU A 366 14.14 5.75 24.97
C LEU A 366 13.25 5.80 23.71
N ALA A 367 12.21 4.97 23.67
CA ALA A 367 11.27 4.95 22.55
C ALA A 367 10.47 6.26 22.46
N GLU A 368 10.04 6.83 23.60
CA GLU A 368 9.35 8.12 23.67
C GLU A 368 10.22 9.27 23.14
N LYS A 369 11.48 9.33 23.59
CA LYS A 369 12.43 10.33 23.09
C LYS A 369 12.56 10.25 21.57
N ASN A 370 12.74 9.05 21.03
CA ASN A 370 12.85 8.84 19.59
C ASN A 370 11.54 9.20 18.85
N ALA A 371 10.37 8.87 19.42
CA ALA A 371 9.07 9.26 18.85
C ALA A 371 8.94 10.79 18.74
N ARG A 372 9.38 11.50 19.79
CA ARG A 372 9.33 12.97 19.87
C ARG A 372 10.26 13.64 18.86
N GLU A 373 11.50 13.17 18.75
CA GLU A 373 12.47 13.66 17.77
C GLU A 373 12.00 13.39 16.32
N THR A 374 11.45 12.21 16.07
CA THR A 374 10.88 11.85 14.77
C THR A 374 9.69 12.74 14.41
N LEU A 375 8.76 12.97 15.36
CA LEU A 375 7.59 13.83 15.12
C LEU A 375 8.02 15.27 14.79
N GLN A 376 9.02 15.82 15.50
CA GLN A 376 9.57 17.13 15.19
C GLN A 376 10.17 17.18 13.77
N THR A 377 10.95 16.19 13.40
CA THR A 377 11.56 16.10 12.07
C THR A 377 10.48 16.00 10.96
N LEU A 378 9.45 15.19 11.19
CA LEU A 378 8.32 15.06 10.27
C LEU A 378 7.55 16.37 10.11
N LYS A 379 7.31 17.10 11.22
CA LYS A 379 6.65 18.41 11.19
C LYS A 379 7.45 19.45 10.41
N LEU A 380 8.75 19.53 10.63
CA LEU A 380 9.61 20.43 9.85
C LEU A 380 9.55 20.09 8.35
N LYS A 381 9.56 18.81 8.02
CA LYS A 381 9.42 18.36 6.62
C LYS A 381 8.05 18.74 6.04
N TRP A 382 6.97 18.52 6.78
CA TRP A 382 5.60 18.89 6.33
C TRP A 382 5.47 20.40 6.14
N LEU A 383 5.96 21.21 7.08
CA LEU A 383 5.98 22.68 6.95
C LEU A 383 6.78 23.12 5.71
N THR A 384 7.94 22.53 5.49
CA THR A 384 8.76 22.81 4.31
C THR A 384 8.06 22.41 3.01
N ASP A 385 7.40 21.25 2.99
CA ASP A 385 6.65 20.78 1.83
C ASP A 385 5.43 21.68 1.56
N ASP A 386 4.73 22.14 2.59
CA ASP A 386 3.60 23.08 2.45
C ASP A 386 4.07 24.45 1.96
N GLN A 387 5.16 24.98 2.48
CA GLN A 387 5.75 26.23 2.02
C GLN A 387 6.16 26.15 0.54
N LYS A 388 6.77 25.04 0.12
CA LYS A 388 7.12 24.81 -1.29
C LYS A 388 5.90 24.74 -2.19
N VAL A 389 4.84 24.09 -1.73
CA VAL A 389 3.57 24.00 -2.49
C VAL A 389 2.93 25.37 -2.62
N GLN A 390 2.88 26.15 -1.54
CA GLN A 390 2.34 27.51 -1.57
C GLN A 390 3.18 28.45 -2.44
N ALA A 391 4.50 28.38 -2.33
CA ALA A 391 5.40 29.11 -3.23
C ALA A 391 5.15 28.74 -4.70
N GLY A 392 4.98 27.43 -5.00
CA GLY A 392 4.68 26.98 -6.35
C GLY A 392 3.34 27.48 -6.89
N LEU A 393 2.30 27.55 -6.08
CA LEU A 393 1.00 28.12 -6.47
C LEU A 393 1.10 29.63 -6.70
N THR A 394 1.84 30.36 -5.85
CA THR A 394 2.06 31.80 -5.98
C THR A 394 2.86 32.10 -7.25
N GLU A 395 3.99 31.43 -7.44
CA GLU A 395 4.81 31.58 -8.66
C GLU A 395 3.98 31.29 -9.93
N LEU A 396 3.15 30.22 -9.90
CA LEU A 396 2.31 29.87 -11.04
C LEU A 396 1.26 30.96 -11.32
N ALA A 397 0.67 31.55 -10.28
CA ALA A 397 -0.27 32.64 -10.42
C ALA A 397 0.42 33.89 -11.01
N ASP A 398 1.61 34.24 -10.53
CA ASP A 398 2.38 35.37 -11.00
C ASP A 398 2.79 35.22 -12.50
N TYR A 399 3.33 34.04 -12.88
CA TYR A 399 3.74 33.80 -14.26
C TYR A 399 2.59 33.69 -15.27
N LEU A 400 1.43 33.21 -14.83
CA LEU A 400 0.23 33.11 -15.65
C LEU A 400 -0.66 34.34 -15.54
N GLU A 401 -0.25 35.39 -14.80
CA GLU A 401 -0.95 36.63 -14.57
C GLU A 401 -2.41 36.41 -14.07
N LEU A 402 -2.59 35.46 -13.12
CA LEU A 402 -3.88 35.13 -12.57
C LEU A 402 -4.30 36.17 -11.51
N ASP A 403 -5.57 36.55 -11.48
CA ASP A 403 -6.12 37.48 -10.48
C ASP A 403 -6.03 36.96 -9.04
N ARG A 404 -5.91 35.64 -8.86
CA ARG A 404 -5.82 35.00 -7.55
C ARG A 404 -4.99 33.70 -7.62
N ILE A 405 -4.45 33.31 -6.47
CA ILE A 405 -3.73 32.03 -6.33
C ILE A 405 -4.73 30.87 -6.55
N PRO A 406 -4.50 29.99 -7.54
CA PRO A 406 -5.44 28.93 -7.89
C PRO A 406 -5.52 27.86 -6.81
N GLN A 407 -6.68 27.72 -6.18
CA GLN A 407 -6.92 26.70 -5.17
C GLN A 407 -7.33 25.36 -5.79
N ARG A 408 -8.02 25.40 -6.94
CA ARG A 408 -8.43 24.22 -7.69
C ARG A 408 -7.86 24.27 -9.12
N ILE A 409 -7.03 23.29 -9.45
CA ILE A 409 -6.44 23.13 -10.78
C ILE A 409 -6.94 21.81 -11.38
N GLU A 410 -7.50 21.88 -12.59
CA GLU A 410 -7.85 20.68 -13.36
C GLU A 410 -6.89 20.53 -14.54
N CYS A 411 -6.29 19.34 -14.69
CA CYS A 411 -5.43 19.05 -15.84
C CYS A 411 -6.02 17.95 -16.70
N TYR A 412 -5.99 18.16 -18.01
CA TYR A 412 -6.58 17.27 -19.02
C TYR A 412 -5.51 16.73 -19.96
N ASP A 413 -5.54 15.41 -20.19
CA ASP A 413 -4.70 14.70 -21.15
C ASP A 413 -5.56 13.82 -22.04
N ILE A 414 -5.27 13.83 -23.35
CA ILE A 414 -5.89 12.93 -24.34
C ILE A 414 -4.90 11.82 -24.69
N SER A 415 -5.32 10.61 -24.51
CA SER A 415 -4.51 9.43 -24.79
C SER A 415 -5.22 8.50 -25.78
N ASN A 416 -4.54 8.13 -26.86
CA ASN A 416 -5.05 7.26 -27.93
C ASN A 416 -4.59 5.82 -27.75
N ILE A 417 -5.51 4.87 -27.85
CA ILE A 417 -5.21 3.43 -27.84
C ILE A 417 -5.23 2.92 -29.30
N GLN A 418 -4.07 2.87 -29.94
CA GLN A 418 -3.88 2.27 -31.28
C GLN A 418 -4.96 2.66 -32.32
N GLY A 419 -5.45 3.90 -32.27
CA GLY A 419 -6.37 4.44 -33.26
C GLY A 419 -7.85 4.03 -33.15
N LYS A 420 -8.24 3.24 -32.11
CA LYS A 420 -9.63 2.75 -31.99
C LYS A 420 -10.43 3.26 -30.79
N ASP A 421 -9.79 3.62 -29.69
CA ASP A 421 -10.47 4.08 -28.48
C ASP A 421 -9.70 5.23 -27.85
N SER A 422 -10.08 6.46 -28.13
CA SER A 422 -9.52 7.67 -27.47
C SER A 422 -10.18 7.88 -26.12
N VAL A 423 -9.38 8.23 -25.09
CA VAL A 423 -9.84 8.49 -23.74
C VAL A 423 -9.23 9.79 -23.24
N GLY A 424 -10.08 10.69 -22.77
CA GLY A 424 -9.67 11.87 -22.02
C GLY A 424 -9.55 11.55 -20.54
N SER A 425 -8.49 11.99 -19.91
CA SER A 425 -8.30 11.93 -18.46
C SER A 425 -8.32 13.33 -17.84
N MET A 426 -8.93 13.45 -16.68
CA MET A 426 -8.97 14.67 -15.87
C MET A 426 -8.40 14.34 -14.50
N VAL A 427 -7.34 15.03 -14.11
CA VAL A 427 -6.82 15.02 -12.75
C VAL A 427 -7.11 16.35 -12.07
N VAL A 428 -7.28 16.32 -10.76
CA VAL A 428 -7.67 17.48 -9.96
C VAL A 428 -6.64 17.68 -8.85
N PHE A 429 -6.15 18.92 -8.72
CA PHE A 429 -5.33 19.36 -7.61
C PHE A 429 -6.09 20.40 -6.79
N VAL A 430 -6.07 20.26 -5.48
CA VAL A 430 -6.65 21.21 -4.52
C VAL A 430 -5.54 21.68 -3.59
N ALA A 431 -5.37 23.00 -3.47
CA ALA A 431 -4.26 23.62 -2.74
C ALA A 431 -2.90 23.01 -3.11
N GLY A 432 -2.65 22.79 -4.42
CA GLY A 432 -1.41 22.22 -4.97
C GLY A 432 -1.19 20.74 -4.70
N ARG A 433 -2.18 20.00 -4.17
CA ARG A 433 -2.11 18.58 -3.83
C ARG A 433 -3.12 17.74 -4.64
N PRO A 434 -2.76 16.53 -5.08
CA PRO A 434 -3.65 15.69 -5.88
C PRO A 434 -4.89 15.24 -5.08
N LYS A 435 -6.08 15.39 -5.68
CA LYS A 435 -7.38 14.99 -5.12
C LYS A 435 -7.95 13.80 -5.89
N ASN A 436 -7.41 12.61 -5.65
CA ASN A 436 -7.70 11.40 -6.45
C ASN A 436 -9.18 11.01 -6.50
N SER A 437 -9.97 11.34 -5.48
CA SER A 437 -11.43 11.08 -5.46
C SER A 437 -12.20 11.86 -6.54
N GLU A 438 -11.61 12.96 -7.04
CA GLU A 438 -12.21 13.82 -8.05
C GLU A 438 -11.67 13.59 -9.46
N TYR A 439 -10.77 12.61 -9.67
CA TYR A 439 -10.28 12.24 -11.00
C TYR A 439 -11.37 11.61 -11.84
N ARG A 440 -11.41 11.93 -13.14
CA ARG A 440 -12.43 11.43 -14.06
C ARG A 440 -11.80 10.95 -15.37
N ARG A 441 -12.49 10.00 -16.01
CA ARG A 441 -12.16 9.49 -17.34
C ARG A 441 -13.35 9.68 -18.26
N PHE A 442 -13.08 10.12 -19.48
CA PHE A 442 -14.07 10.37 -20.49
C PHE A 442 -13.76 9.48 -21.70
N LYS A 443 -14.56 8.44 -21.89
CA LYS A 443 -14.50 7.68 -23.15
C LYS A 443 -15.03 8.59 -24.25
N ILE A 444 -14.25 8.83 -25.30
CA ILE A 444 -14.64 9.61 -26.48
C ILE A 444 -15.71 8.84 -27.24
N LYS A 445 -16.76 9.52 -27.67
CA LYS A 445 -17.95 8.92 -28.30
C LYS A 445 -18.24 9.46 -29.68
N THR A 446 -17.93 10.75 -29.94
CA THR A 446 -18.33 11.47 -31.15
C THR A 446 -17.23 11.59 -32.18
N VAL A 447 -15.97 11.30 -31.79
CA VAL A 447 -14.81 11.47 -32.66
C VAL A 447 -14.38 10.10 -33.16
N THR A 448 -14.26 9.94 -34.47
CA THR A 448 -13.74 8.74 -35.14
C THR A 448 -12.30 8.99 -35.58
N GLY A 449 -11.36 8.13 -35.14
CA GLY A 449 -9.94 8.26 -35.45
C GLY A 449 -9.14 8.96 -34.34
N ALA A 450 -7.89 9.33 -34.65
CA ALA A 450 -6.92 9.91 -33.73
C ALA A 450 -6.93 11.45 -33.84
N ASP A 451 -8.08 12.08 -33.58
CA ASP A 451 -8.20 13.54 -33.52
C ASP A 451 -8.23 14.02 -32.06
N ASP A 452 -7.05 14.43 -31.59
CA ASP A 452 -6.86 14.91 -30.20
C ASP A 452 -7.57 16.23 -29.96
N TYR A 453 -7.73 17.09 -30.97
CA TYR A 453 -8.39 18.38 -30.85
C TYR A 453 -9.90 18.22 -30.65
N ALA A 454 -10.55 17.45 -31.51
CA ALA A 454 -11.97 17.12 -31.38
C ALA A 454 -12.26 16.36 -30.08
N SER A 455 -11.35 15.45 -29.69
CA SER A 455 -11.44 14.69 -28.43
C SER A 455 -11.38 15.62 -27.21
N MET A 456 -10.46 16.59 -27.20
CA MET A 456 -10.37 17.59 -26.13
C MET A 456 -11.64 18.43 -26.02
N LYS A 457 -12.18 18.88 -27.16
CA LYS A 457 -13.48 19.63 -27.20
C LYS A 457 -14.61 18.77 -26.59
N GLU A 458 -14.71 17.49 -26.94
CA GLU A 458 -15.75 16.62 -26.38
C GLU A 458 -15.63 16.50 -24.86
N VAL A 459 -14.41 16.29 -24.35
CA VAL A 459 -14.14 16.13 -22.90
C VAL A 459 -14.57 17.38 -22.13
N LEU A 460 -14.10 18.54 -22.53
CA LEU A 460 -14.39 19.81 -21.86
C LEU A 460 -15.87 20.17 -21.92
N LYS A 461 -16.52 20.04 -23.07
CA LYS A 461 -17.97 20.25 -23.19
C LYS A 461 -18.76 19.33 -22.26
N ARG A 462 -18.40 18.07 -22.15
CA ARG A 462 -19.08 17.12 -21.26
C ARG A 462 -18.85 17.44 -19.79
N ARG A 463 -17.64 17.88 -19.42
CA ARG A 463 -17.30 18.27 -18.04
C ARG A 463 -18.12 19.49 -17.62
N PHE A 464 -18.11 20.55 -18.43
CA PHE A 464 -18.71 21.84 -18.03
C PHE A 464 -20.22 21.90 -18.22
N ARG A 465 -20.80 21.21 -19.22
CA ARG A 465 -22.26 21.02 -19.31
C ARG A 465 -22.81 20.29 -18.08
N ARG A 466 -22.06 19.34 -17.55
CA ARG A 466 -22.45 18.63 -16.32
C ARG A 466 -22.30 19.50 -15.08
N ALA A 467 -21.35 20.42 -15.06
CA ALA A 467 -21.24 21.40 -13.99
C ALA A 467 -22.43 22.35 -13.98
N ALA A 468 -22.81 22.88 -15.15
CA ALA A 468 -23.96 23.75 -15.30
C ALA A 468 -25.31 23.09 -14.97
N ALA A 469 -25.41 21.77 -15.12
CA ALA A 469 -26.62 21.00 -14.79
C ALA A 469 -26.65 20.56 -13.30
N SER A 470 -25.62 20.83 -12.52
CA SER A 470 -25.56 20.47 -11.09
C SER A 470 -26.13 21.61 -10.27
N GLU A 471 -27.27 21.42 -9.62
CA GLU A 471 -27.87 22.38 -8.68
C GLU A 471 -27.07 22.50 -7.36
N ASP A 472 -26.14 21.59 -7.10
CA ASP A 472 -25.34 21.53 -5.88
C ASP A 472 -23.88 21.91 -6.15
N ASP A 473 -23.52 23.15 -5.81
CA ASP A 473 -22.15 23.69 -5.86
C ASP A 473 -21.15 22.91 -4.96
N THR A 474 -21.63 22.09 -4.03
CA THR A 474 -20.79 21.31 -3.13
C THR A 474 -20.33 20.00 -3.77
N SER A 475 -20.98 19.56 -4.84
CA SER A 475 -20.60 18.36 -5.58
C SER A 475 -19.25 18.54 -6.28
N SER A 476 -18.52 17.44 -6.45
CA SER A 476 -17.23 17.47 -7.19
C SER A 476 -17.38 17.92 -8.65
N TRP A 477 -18.61 17.85 -9.20
CA TRP A 477 -18.96 18.27 -10.56
C TRP A 477 -19.38 19.74 -10.65
N GLY A 478 -20.05 20.28 -9.63
CA GLY A 478 -20.46 21.67 -9.56
C GLY A 478 -19.30 22.66 -9.38
N ARG A 479 -18.23 22.23 -8.67
CA ARG A 479 -17.08 23.12 -8.43
C ARG A 479 -16.28 23.37 -9.69
N LEU A 480 -16.21 24.65 -10.08
CA LEU A 480 -15.36 25.07 -11.18
C LEU A 480 -13.89 25.18 -10.76
N PRO A 481 -12.92 24.94 -11.67
CA PRO A 481 -11.51 25.17 -11.39
C PRO A 481 -11.15 26.67 -11.47
N ASP A 482 -10.09 27.04 -10.73
CA ASP A 482 -9.47 28.37 -10.83
C ASP A 482 -8.44 28.43 -11.98
N LEU A 483 -7.96 27.28 -12.44
CA LEU A 483 -7.03 27.14 -13.56
C LEU A 483 -7.26 25.79 -14.26
N ILE A 484 -7.27 25.80 -15.57
CA ILE A 484 -7.25 24.60 -16.42
C ILE A 484 -5.87 24.48 -17.06
N ILE A 485 -5.26 23.30 -16.98
CA ILE A 485 -4.03 22.95 -17.70
C ILE A 485 -4.36 21.88 -18.73
N ILE A 486 -3.97 22.12 -19.98
CA ILE A 486 -4.10 21.19 -21.09
C ILE A 486 -2.73 20.57 -21.35
N ASP A 487 -2.58 19.25 -21.15
CA ASP A 487 -1.35 18.51 -21.48
C ASP A 487 -1.21 18.38 -23.00
N GLY A 488 -0.85 19.50 -23.63
CA GLY A 488 -0.75 19.61 -25.08
C GLY A 488 -0.33 21.00 -25.56
N GLY A 489 0.10 21.06 -26.81
CA GLY A 489 0.57 22.29 -27.42
C GLY A 489 -0.56 23.26 -27.82
N LYS A 490 -0.17 24.32 -28.55
CA LYS A 490 -1.07 25.44 -28.97
C LYS A 490 -2.37 25.00 -29.64
N GLY A 491 -2.35 23.92 -30.46
CA GLY A 491 -3.56 23.44 -31.14
C GLY A 491 -4.59 22.85 -30.18
N GLN A 492 -4.17 22.08 -29.16
CA GLN A 492 -5.07 21.56 -28.15
C GLN A 492 -5.58 22.67 -27.23
N LEU A 493 -4.74 23.68 -26.92
CA LEU A 493 -5.14 24.87 -26.19
C LEU A 493 -6.23 25.63 -26.93
N SER A 494 -6.08 25.90 -28.24
CA SER A 494 -7.10 26.57 -29.04
C SER A 494 -8.42 25.80 -29.06
N ALA A 495 -8.36 24.48 -29.23
CA ALA A 495 -9.55 23.63 -29.18
C ALA A 495 -10.25 23.67 -27.79
N ALA A 496 -9.46 23.76 -26.69
CA ALA A 496 -10.00 23.90 -25.35
C ALA A 496 -10.74 25.23 -25.16
N ILE A 497 -10.16 26.32 -25.60
CA ILE A 497 -10.75 27.67 -25.51
C ILE A 497 -12.09 27.72 -26.25
N GLU A 498 -12.14 27.23 -27.51
CA GLU A 498 -13.38 27.16 -28.28
C GLU A 498 -14.45 26.34 -27.55
N ALA A 499 -14.06 25.19 -26.94
CA ALA A 499 -15.01 24.37 -26.22
C ALA A 499 -15.58 25.06 -24.97
N LEU A 500 -14.74 25.81 -24.25
CA LEU A 500 -15.17 26.58 -23.06
C LEU A 500 -16.07 27.72 -23.41
N ALA A 501 -15.79 28.48 -24.48
CA ALA A 501 -16.64 29.53 -25.00
C ALA A 501 -18.02 29.01 -25.41
N GLU A 502 -18.11 27.86 -26.10
CA GLU A 502 -19.37 27.24 -26.48
C GLU A 502 -20.25 26.81 -25.29
N VAL A 503 -19.67 26.58 -24.11
CA VAL A 503 -20.43 26.21 -22.91
C VAL A 503 -20.54 27.34 -21.88
N GLY A 504 -20.08 28.58 -22.23
CA GLY A 504 -20.23 29.78 -21.41
C GLY A 504 -19.37 29.81 -20.13
N VAL A 505 -18.19 29.18 -20.15
CA VAL A 505 -17.24 29.19 -19.03
C VAL A 505 -15.84 29.68 -19.47
N ASP A 506 -15.80 30.57 -20.41
CA ASP A 506 -14.61 31.21 -20.98
C ASP A 506 -13.85 32.11 -20.00
N ALA A 507 -14.46 32.49 -18.89
CA ALA A 507 -13.81 33.26 -17.82
C ALA A 507 -12.77 32.44 -17.01
N ILE A 508 -12.70 31.09 -17.17
CA ILE A 508 -11.73 30.26 -16.45
C ILE A 508 -10.37 30.35 -17.16
N PRO A 509 -9.30 30.74 -16.46
CA PRO A 509 -7.96 30.75 -17.01
C PRO A 509 -7.52 29.35 -17.53
N VAL A 510 -6.93 29.32 -18.73
CA VAL A 510 -6.47 28.09 -19.37
C VAL A 510 -5.02 28.24 -19.82
N ALA A 511 -4.20 27.25 -19.55
CA ALA A 511 -2.83 27.17 -20.04
C ALA A 511 -2.58 25.84 -20.77
N GLY A 512 -1.90 25.87 -21.90
CA GLY A 512 -1.38 24.67 -22.58
C GLY A 512 0.02 24.34 -22.10
N LEU A 513 0.35 23.08 -21.94
CA LEU A 513 1.68 22.61 -21.51
C LEU A 513 2.31 21.76 -22.62
N ALA A 514 3.39 22.27 -23.25
CA ALA A 514 4.12 21.53 -24.27
C ALA A 514 5.13 20.55 -23.66
N LYS A 515 5.14 19.32 -24.17
CA LYS A 515 5.87 18.17 -23.56
C LYS A 515 7.41 18.26 -23.62
N GLU A 516 7.99 18.84 -24.67
CA GLU A 516 9.44 18.74 -24.88
C GLU A 516 10.27 19.68 -23.98
N ARG A 517 9.74 20.88 -23.65
CA ARG A 517 10.47 21.90 -22.90
C ARG A 517 9.72 22.42 -21.68
N GLU A 518 8.58 21.81 -21.34
CA GLU A 518 7.73 22.25 -20.21
C GLU A 518 7.31 23.72 -20.30
N GLU A 519 7.09 24.19 -21.54
CA GLU A 519 6.67 25.55 -21.87
C GLU A 519 5.16 25.69 -21.69
N LEU A 520 4.75 26.76 -21.00
CA LEU A 520 3.34 27.11 -20.84
C LEU A 520 2.92 28.11 -21.92
N PHE A 521 1.75 27.87 -22.51
CA PHE A 521 1.14 28.76 -23.51
C PHE A 521 -0.17 29.32 -22.97
N LEU A 522 -0.33 30.65 -23.09
CA LEU A 522 -1.58 31.35 -22.77
C LEU A 522 -2.39 31.66 -24.04
N PRO A 523 -3.70 31.81 -23.92
CA PRO A 523 -4.54 32.24 -25.00
C PRO A 523 -4.08 33.60 -25.57
N GLY A 524 -3.96 33.69 -26.90
CA GLY A 524 -3.59 34.96 -27.56
C GLY A 524 -2.09 35.32 -27.45
N ASN A 525 -1.30 34.63 -26.67
CA ASN A 525 0.14 34.89 -26.58
C ASN A 525 0.93 33.92 -27.48
N PRO A 526 1.66 34.41 -28.49
CA PRO A 526 2.44 33.57 -29.37
C PRO A 526 3.75 33.04 -28.70
N GLU A 527 4.25 33.73 -27.67
CA GLU A 527 5.47 33.36 -26.97
C GLU A 527 5.14 32.44 -25.78
N PRO A 528 5.97 31.38 -25.56
CA PRO A 528 5.79 30.51 -24.42
C PRO A 528 6.30 31.17 -23.14
N ILE A 529 5.63 30.89 -22.03
CA ILE A 529 6.11 31.19 -20.69
C ILE A 529 7.03 30.07 -20.24
N VAL A 530 8.29 30.42 -19.96
CA VAL A 530 9.31 29.48 -19.48
C VAL A 530 9.57 29.76 -18.00
N LEU A 531 9.18 28.83 -17.15
CA LEU A 531 9.45 28.91 -15.72
C LEU A 531 10.94 28.58 -15.43
N PRO A 532 11.61 29.26 -14.49
CA PRO A 532 12.99 28.97 -14.13
C PRO A 532 13.16 27.49 -13.69
N ALA A 533 14.27 26.86 -14.08
CA ALA A 533 14.52 25.44 -13.82
C ALA A 533 14.50 25.03 -12.32
N ILE A 534 14.70 25.98 -11.41
CA ILE A 534 14.68 25.77 -9.95
C ILE A 534 13.39 26.29 -9.29
N SER A 535 12.40 26.74 -10.07
CA SER A 535 11.17 27.32 -9.55
C SER A 535 10.24 26.26 -8.95
N GLN A 536 9.56 26.60 -7.85
CA GLN A 536 8.55 25.73 -7.26
C GLN A 536 7.31 25.63 -8.14
N GLY A 537 7.01 26.67 -8.93
CA GLY A 537 5.95 26.68 -9.95
C GLY A 537 6.18 25.64 -11.03
N LEU A 538 7.43 25.51 -11.55
CA LEU A 538 7.79 24.49 -12.51
C LEU A 538 7.62 23.08 -11.92
N TYR A 539 8.13 22.83 -10.71
CA TYR A 539 7.95 21.54 -10.04
C TYR A 539 6.47 21.19 -9.82
N LEU A 540 5.60 22.18 -9.53
CA LEU A 540 4.18 21.97 -9.40
C LEU A 540 3.55 21.55 -10.73
N VAL A 541 3.87 22.25 -11.83
CA VAL A 541 3.39 21.95 -13.19
C VAL A 541 3.84 20.55 -13.63
N GLN A 542 5.10 20.19 -13.40
CA GLN A 542 5.64 18.86 -13.67
C GLN A 542 4.86 17.77 -12.91
N ARG A 543 4.61 17.97 -11.63
CA ARG A 543 3.81 17.03 -10.82
C ARG A 543 2.37 16.88 -11.34
N ILE A 544 1.75 17.96 -11.76
CA ILE A 544 0.39 17.95 -12.33
C ILE A 544 0.38 17.13 -13.63
N ARG A 545 1.32 17.40 -14.54
CA ARG A 545 1.49 16.66 -15.81
C ARG A 545 1.76 15.17 -15.58
N ASP A 546 2.76 14.85 -14.74
CA ASP A 546 3.15 13.47 -14.47
C ASP A 546 1.99 12.67 -13.88
N GLU A 547 1.17 13.31 -13.04
CA GLU A 547 -0.01 12.69 -12.47
C GLU A 547 -1.12 12.48 -13.51
N ALA A 548 -1.34 13.43 -14.44
CA ALA A 548 -2.28 13.27 -15.55
C ALA A 548 -1.85 12.09 -16.44
N HIS A 549 -0.58 12.06 -16.82
CA HIS A 549 -0.02 10.98 -17.62
C HIS A 549 -0.06 9.61 -16.90
N ARG A 550 0.30 9.56 -15.60
CA ARG A 550 0.19 8.35 -14.77
C ARG A 550 -1.24 7.81 -14.73
N PHE A 551 -2.22 8.69 -14.56
CA PHE A 551 -3.64 8.32 -14.49
C PHE A 551 -4.14 7.78 -15.84
N ALA A 552 -3.71 8.37 -16.95
CA ALA A 552 -4.01 7.92 -18.30
C ALA A 552 -3.40 6.53 -18.59
N ILE A 553 -2.10 6.33 -18.34
CA ILE A 553 -1.39 5.03 -18.56
C ILE A 553 -2.00 3.90 -17.74
N THR A 554 -2.39 4.15 -16.50
CA THR A 554 -3.01 3.14 -15.63
C THR A 554 -4.29 2.58 -16.25
N TYR A 555 -5.07 3.41 -16.95
CA TYR A 555 -6.25 2.97 -17.67
C TYR A 555 -5.90 2.10 -18.89
N HIS A 556 -4.90 2.51 -19.69
CA HIS A 556 -4.45 1.75 -20.85
C HIS A 556 -4.01 0.34 -20.45
N ARG A 557 -3.27 0.19 -19.36
CA ARG A 557 -2.87 -1.13 -18.82
C ARG A 557 -4.09 -1.97 -18.43
N ASN A 558 -5.08 -1.37 -17.79
CA ASN A 558 -6.30 -2.07 -17.38
C ASN A 558 -7.19 -2.46 -18.58
N VAL A 559 -7.28 -1.60 -19.59
CA VAL A 559 -8.04 -1.89 -20.83
C VAL A 559 -7.32 -2.96 -21.65
N ARG A 560 -5.99 -2.87 -21.83
CA ARG A 560 -5.20 -3.92 -22.50
C ARG A 560 -5.31 -5.26 -21.79
N ALA A 561 -5.22 -5.29 -20.47
CA ALA A 561 -5.42 -6.52 -19.71
C ALA A 561 -6.82 -7.11 -19.92
N LYS A 562 -7.87 -6.26 -19.95
CA LYS A 562 -9.23 -6.71 -20.24
C LYS A 562 -9.43 -7.14 -21.70
N SER A 563 -8.85 -6.45 -22.67
CA SER A 563 -8.97 -6.79 -24.10
C SER A 563 -8.15 -8.03 -24.45
N SER A 564 -6.96 -8.20 -23.88
CA SER A 564 -6.16 -9.42 -24.05
C SER A 564 -6.86 -10.65 -23.46
N ILE A 565 -7.49 -10.50 -22.27
CA ILE A 565 -8.33 -11.53 -21.65
C ILE A 565 -9.54 -11.84 -22.54
N SER A 566 -10.13 -10.83 -23.18
CA SER A 566 -11.25 -10.97 -24.09
C SER A 566 -10.84 -11.73 -25.37
N SER A 567 -9.72 -11.37 -25.97
CA SER A 567 -9.22 -11.93 -27.20
C SER A 567 -8.95 -13.44 -27.11
N GLN A 568 -8.30 -13.91 -26.02
CA GLN A 568 -7.97 -15.33 -25.84
C GLN A 568 -9.22 -16.25 -25.79
N LEU A 569 -10.33 -15.76 -25.23
CA LEU A 569 -11.58 -16.53 -25.18
C LEU A 569 -12.42 -16.39 -26.45
N ASP A 570 -12.22 -15.33 -27.24
CA ASP A 570 -12.93 -15.11 -28.51
C ASP A 570 -12.38 -16.00 -29.65
N GLU A 571 -11.16 -16.50 -29.54
CA GLU A 571 -10.52 -17.40 -30.49
C GLU A 571 -11.02 -18.87 -30.37
N ILE A 572 -11.76 -19.19 -29.29
CA ILE A 572 -12.20 -20.55 -29.01
C ILE A 572 -13.57 -20.81 -29.67
N PRO A 573 -13.66 -21.77 -30.61
CA PRO A 573 -14.91 -22.09 -31.25
C PRO A 573 -15.99 -22.50 -30.25
N GLY A 574 -17.20 -21.94 -30.41
CA GLY A 574 -18.32 -22.22 -29.53
C GLY A 574 -18.41 -21.38 -28.26
N ILE A 575 -17.45 -20.48 -27.97
CA ILE A 575 -17.51 -19.57 -26.84
C ILE A 575 -17.94 -18.16 -27.26
N GLY A 576 -19.24 -17.94 -27.31
CA GLY A 576 -19.82 -16.62 -27.56
C GLY A 576 -19.87 -15.74 -26.32
N ALA A 577 -20.27 -14.48 -26.51
CA ALA A 577 -20.26 -13.43 -25.46
C ALA A 577 -20.96 -13.83 -24.14
N ARG A 578 -22.05 -14.61 -24.19
CA ARG A 578 -22.78 -15.08 -23.01
C ARG A 578 -21.96 -16.10 -22.20
N ARG A 579 -21.46 -17.14 -22.86
CA ARG A 579 -20.62 -18.18 -22.26
C ARG A 579 -19.35 -17.63 -21.65
N LYS A 580 -18.69 -16.70 -22.32
CA LYS A 580 -17.53 -15.98 -21.85
C LYS A 580 -17.81 -15.19 -20.55
N LYS A 581 -18.94 -14.47 -20.50
CA LYS A 581 -19.37 -13.73 -19.31
C LYS A 581 -19.60 -14.67 -18.12
N ASP A 582 -20.22 -15.84 -18.35
CA ASP A 582 -20.53 -16.81 -17.31
C ASP A 582 -19.25 -17.50 -16.79
N LEU A 583 -18.26 -17.80 -17.66
CA LEU A 583 -16.94 -18.29 -17.27
C LEU A 583 -16.20 -17.27 -16.38
N LEU A 584 -16.11 -16.02 -16.84
CA LEU A 584 -15.41 -14.98 -16.09
C LEU A 584 -16.11 -14.64 -14.76
N ARG A 585 -17.44 -14.77 -14.69
CA ARG A 585 -18.20 -14.62 -13.45
C ARG A 585 -17.87 -15.71 -12.44
N ARG A 586 -17.72 -16.97 -12.88
CA ARG A 586 -17.49 -18.12 -12.00
C ARG A 586 -16.02 -18.24 -11.58
N PHE A 587 -15.08 -18.04 -12.51
CA PHE A 587 -13.65 -18.29 -12.27
C PHE A 587 -12.82 -17.00 -12.09
N GLY A 588 -13.42 -15.82 -12.24
CA GLY A 588 -12.79 -14.51 -11.98
C GLY A 588 -11.79 -14.04 -13.04
N SER A 589 -11.06 -14.95 -13.71
CA SER A 589 -10.01 -14.63 -14.68
C SER A 589 -9.75 -15.80 -15.63
N VAL A 590 -9.09 -15.54 -16.78
CA VAL A 590 -8.63 -16.62 -17.70
C VAL A 590 -7.66 -17.56 -16.98
N LYS A 591 -6.84 -17.04 -16.06
CA LYS A 591 -5.97 -17.88 -15.24
C LYS A 591 -6.79 -18.81 -14.33
N GLY A 592 -7.88 -18.32 -13.72
CA GLY A 592 -8.80 -19.15 -12.94
C GLY A 592 -9.49 -20.21 -13.80
N ILE A 593 -9.90 -19.86 -15.03
CA ILE A 593 -10.47 -20.82 -16.00
C ILE A 593 -9.42 -21.87 -16.39
N ARG A 594 -8.18 -21.46 -16.63
CA ARG A 594 -7.06 -22.35 -16.97
C ARG A 594 -6.77 -23.34 -15.84
N GLN A 595 -6.84 -22.94 -14.59
CA GLN A 595 -6.58 -23.76 -13.41
C GLN A 595 -7.79 -24.64 -12.98
N ALA A 596 -9.00 -24.33 -13.46
CA ALA A 596 -10.20 -25.07 -13.13
C ALA A 596 -10.21 -26.47 -13.76
N ALA A 597 -10.79 -27.46 -13.09
CA ALA A 597 -10.99 -28.80 -13.66
C ALA A 597 -12.03 -28.77 -14.79
N VAL A 598 -11.95 -29.75 -15.71
CA VAL A 598 -12.90 -29.86 -16.85
C VAL A 598 -14.33 -29.97 -16.34
N GLU A 599 -14.54 -30.71 -15.26
CA GLU A 599 -15.83 -30.93 -14.60
C GLU A 599 -16.42 -29.61 -14.07
N ASP A 600 -15.57 -28.75 -13.48
CA ASP A 600 -16.00 -27.44 -12.96
C ASP A 600 -16.41 -26.48 -14.07
N ILE A 601 -15.71 -26.54 -15.21
CA ILE A 601 -16.04 -25.75 -16.39
C ILE A 601 -17.32 -26.27 -17.04
N ALA A 602 -17.49 -27.58 -17.15
CA ALA A 602 -18.71 -28.21 -17.68
C ALA A 602 -19.94 -27.93 -16.82
N ALA A 603 -19.78 -27.69 -15.52
CA ALA A 603 -20.85 -27.29 -14.61
C ALA A 603 -21.35 -25.84 -14.78
N VAL A 604 -20.72 -25.03 -15.66
CA VAL A 604 -21.20 -23.69 -16.02
C VAL A 604 -22.40 -23.80 -16.95
N PRO A 605 -23.51 -23.07 -16.73
CA PRO A 605 -24.68 -23.12 -17.59
C PRO A 605 -24.33 -22.89 -19.06
N GLY A 606 -24.74 -23.84 -19.93
CA GLY A 606 -24.47 -23.78 -21.36
C GLY A 606 -23.12 -24.36 -21.81
N PHE A 607 -22.37 -25.02 -20.92
CA PHE A 607 -21.17 -25.79 -21.27
C PHE A 607 -21.48 -27.29 -21.26
N SER A 608 -20.86 -28.00 -22.19
CA SER A 608 -20.78 -29.46 -22.21
C SER A 608 -19.35 -29.89 -21.87
N VAL A 609 -19.17 -31.15 -21.48
CA VAL A 609 -17.83 -31.71 -21.21
C VAL A 609 -16.92 -31.55 -22.44
N LYS A 610 -17.42 -31.83 -23.66
CA LYS A 610 -16.66 -31.62 -24.89
C LYS A 610 -16.20 -30.17 -25.11
N LEU A 611 -17.04 -29.19 -24.74
CA LEU A 611 -16.70 -27.78 -24.89
C LEU A 611 -15.71 -27.34 -23.80
N ALA A 612 -15.77 -27.94 -22.61
CA ALA A 612 -14.82 -27.70 -21.54
C ALA A 612 -13.43 -28.28 -21.86
N GLU A 613 -13.37 -29.47 -22.48
CA GLU A 613 -12.14 -30.09 -22.97
C GLU A 613 -11.52 -29.25 -24.08
N LEU A 614 -12.31 -28.82 -25.08
CA LEU A 614 -11.86 -27.93 -26.15
C LEU A 614 -11.28 -26.61 -25.56
N LEU A 615 -11.94 -26.02 -24.57
CA LEU A 615 -11.48 -24.81 -23.91
C LEU A 615 -10.12 -25.04 -23.24
N LYS A 616 -9.90 -26.18 -22.59
CA LYS A 616 -8.61 -26.55 -21.99
C LYS A 616 -7.52 -26.77 -23.02
N GLU A 617 -7.84 -27.32 -24.17
CA GLU A 617 -6.91 -27.49 -25.30
C GLU A 617 -6.41 -26.15 -25.85
N TYR A 618 -7.31 -25.16 -25.97
CA TYR A 618 -6.95 -23.80 -26.41
C TYR A 618 -6.29 -22.94 -25.31
N LEU A 619 -6.42 -23.33 -24.03
CA LEU A 619 -5.82 -22.66 -22.88
C LEU A 619 -4.91 -23.61 -22.09
N PRO A 620 -3.79 -24.11 -22.65
CA PRO A 620 -2.90 -25.01 -21.96
C PRO A 620 -2.27 -24.36 -20.71
N ASP A 621 -1.97 -25.18 -19.70
CA ASP A 621 -1.50 -24.71 -18.39
C ASP A 621 -0.15 -23.98 -18.42
N ASP A 622 0.61 -24.05 -19.52
CA ASP A 622 1.99 -23.58 -19.65
C ASP A 622 2.23 -22.68 -20.89
N VAL A 623 1.61 -21.50 -20.94
CA VAL A 623 2.07 -20.45 -21.84
C VAL A 623 2.56 -19.27 -21.00
N ARG A 624 3.88 -19.15 -20.89
CA ARG A 624 4.58 -17.98 -20.34
C ARG A 624 4.15 -16.74 -21.10
N GLU A 625 3.58 -15.75 -20.40
CA GLU A 625 3.44 -14.41 -20.95
C GLU A 625 4.82 -13.90 -21.40
N PRO A 626 4.95 -13.32 -22.60
CA PRO A 626 6.19 -12.67 -22.99
C PRO A 626 6.45 -11.51 -22.04
N SER A 627 7.58 -11.57 -21.34
CA SER A 627 8.11 -10.46 -20.55
C SER A 627 8.39 -9.28 -21.49
N LEU A 628 7.55 -8.28 -21.47
CA LEU A 628 7.85 -6.98 -22.06
C LEU A 628 8.94 -6.31 -21.20
N VAL A 629 10.19 -6.48 -21.65
CA VAL A 629 11.32 -5.64 -21.29
C VAL A 629 11.24 -4.41 -22.18
N GLY A 630 11.28 -3.22 -21.54
CA GLY A 630 11.32 -1.91 -22.17
C GLY A 630 11.15 -0.85 -21.09
#